data_27808842441426bfd11142b3bb98e01d
#
_entry.id   27808842441426bfd11142b3bb98e01d
#
_cell.length_a   1.000
_cell.length_b   1.000
_cell.length_c   1.000
_cell.angle_alpha   90.00
_cell.angle_beta   90.00
_cell.angle_gamma   90.00
#
_symmetry.space_group_name_H-M   'P 1'
#
loop_
_entity.id
_entity.type
_entity.pdbx_description
1 polymer ?
#
loop_
_entity_poly.entity_id
_entity_poly.type
_entity_poly.pdbx_seq_one_letter_code
_entity_poly.pdbx_strand_id
1 'polypeptide(L)'
;MGGELKAAYANGAPTFAVWAIKDVESAHLDRIQIVKGWSEDGTSQEKVYDAVWSAGREKDPATGKLPAVGNTVDLKTAKYTNTIGAVELMGLWTNPDFDARHNAFYYLRVLEIPTPRWNLYDEVELGKPFPPDLDRTIQERAFTSPIWYEHH
;
A
#
# COMPACT_ATOMS: atom_id res chain seq x y z
N MET A 1 7.71 8.40 -16.33
CA MET A 1 7.17 8.05 -15.00
C MET A 1 8.25 8.31 -13.98
N GLY A 2 7.87 8.72 -12.76
CA GLY A 2 8.78 9.29 -11.79
C GLY A 2 8.94 10.80 -11.99
N GLY A 3 9.70 11.44 -11.11
CA GLY A 3 9.93 12.88 -11.16
C GLY A 3 10.92 13.33 -10.10
N GLU A 4 11.29 14.60 -10.18
CA GLU A 4 12.17 15.24 -9.19
C GLU A 4 11.41 16.39 -8.53
N LEU A 5 11.50 16.45 -7.21
CA LEU A 5 11.07 17.58 -6.40
C LEU A 5 12.28 18.51 -6.22
N LYS A 6 12.21 19.70 -6.77
CA LYS A 6 13.29 20.69 -6.61
C LYS A 6 13.17 21.39 -5.27
N ALA A 7 14.28 21.53 -4.56
CA ALA A 7 14.37 22.22 -3.25
C ALA A 7 13.78 23.63 -3.26
N ALA A 8 13.82 24.34 -4.40
CA ALA A 8 13.25 25.69 -4.56
C ALA A 8 11.73 25.77 -4.32
N TYR A 9 11.02 24.64 -4.37
CA TYR A 9 9.59 24.56 -4.05
C TYR A 9 9.32 24.11 -2.61
N ALA A 10 10.35 23.81 -1.86
CA ALA A 10 10.28 23.13 -0.57
C ALA A 10 10.38 24.08 0.64
N ASN A 11 9.72 25.24 0.57
CA ASN A 11 9.48 26.03 1.81
C ASN A 11 8.51 25.30 2.76
N GLY A 12 8.17 24.05 2.47
CA GLY A 12 7.29 23.19 3.26
C GLY A 12 7.40 21.72 2.84
N ALA A 13 6.79 20.82 3.64
CA ALA A 13 6.76 19.40 3.36
C ALA A 13 6.05 19.09 2.03
N PRO A 14 6.56 18.17 1.21
CA PRO A 14 5.93 17.80 -0.04
C PRO A 14 4.54 17.20 0.20
N THR A 15 3.59 17.60 -0.63
CA THR A 15 2.24 17.07 -0.64
C THR A 15 2.00 16.33 -1.96
N PHE A 16 1.55 15.09 -1.86
CA PHE A 16 1.25 14.23 -2.98
C PHE A 16 -0.26 14.07 -3.16
N ALA A 17 -0.74 14.32 -4.37
CA ALA A 17 -2.07 13.87 -4.78
C ALA A 17 -1.95 12.41 -5.23
N VAL A 18 -2.71 11.52 -4.60
CA VAL A 18 -2.71 10.10 -4.88
C VAL A 18 -4.08 9.66 -5.36
N TRP A 19 -4.09 8.79 -6.38
CA TRP A 19 -5.31 8.27 -6.96
C TRP A 19 -5.08 6.87 -7.52
N ALA A 20 -5.95 5.93 -7.17
CA ALA A 20 -5.96 4.58 -7.68
C ALA A 20 -7.40 4.09 -7.92
N ILE A 21 -7.59 3.38 -9.02
CA ILE A 21 -8.83 2.67 -9.36
C ILE A 21 -8.46 1.19 -9.51
N LYS A 22 -9.33 0.31 -9.00
CA LYS A 22 -9.14 -1.13 -9.18
C LYS A 22 -9.31 -1.55 -10.64
N ASP A 23 -8.68 -2.63 -11.04
CA ASP A 23 -9.03 -3.33 -12.27
C ASP A 23 -10.47 -3.84 -12.20
N VAL A 24 -11.19 -3.83 -13.33
CA VAL A 24 -12.63 -4.20 -13.38
C VAL A 24 -12.85 -5.62 -12.87
N GLU A 25 -11.94 -6.54 -13.19
CA GLU A 25 -12.05 -7.96 -12.83
C GLU A 25 -11.31 -8.32 -11.53
N SER A 26 -10.55 -7.39 -10.95
CA SER A 26 -9.75 -7.62 -9.75
C SER A 26 -10.51 -7.32 -8.44
N ALA A 27 -9.80 -7.46 -7.34
CA ALA A 27 -10.30 -7.19 -6.00
C ALA A 27 -10.45 -5.69 -5.72
N HIS A 28 -11.27 -5.34 -4.73
CA HIS A 28 -11.35 -3.98 -4.21
C HIS A 28 -10.03 -3.55 -3.56
N LEU A 29 -9.78 -2.24 -3.56
CA LEU A 29 -8.60 -1.64 -2.94
C LEU A 29 -8.76 -1.59 -1.42
N ASP A 30 -7.72 -2.00 -0.70
CA ASP A 30 -7.59 -1.83 0.74
C ASP A 30 -7.13 -0.41 1.06
N ARG A 31 -5.94 -0.03 0.57
CA ARG A 31 -5.29 1.25 0.88
C ARG A 31 -4.24 1.66 -0.15
N ILE A 32 -3.90 2.95 -0.13
CA ILE A 32 -2.71 3.49 -0.77
C ILE A 32 -1.71 3.82 0.32
N GLN A 33 -0.50 3.32 0.18
CA GLN A 33 0.63 3.63 1.03
C GLN A 33 1.64 4.49 0.29
N ILE A 34 2.30 5.39 1.00
CA ILE A 34 3.51 6.06 0.52
C ILE A 34 4.69 5.47 1.27
N VAL A 35 5.67 5.00 0.52
CA VAL A 35 6.94 4.54 1.04
C VAL A 35 7.95 5.66 0.82
N LYS A 36 8.55 6.14 1.91
CA LYS A 36 9.64 7.11 1.92
C LYS A 36 10.92 6.38 2.24
N GLY A 37 11.93 6.54 1.38
CA GLY A 37 13.31 6.17 1.69
C GLY A 37 14.17 7.43 1.75
N TRP A 38 15.12 7.49 2.70
CA TRP A 38 16.07 8.60 2.79
C TRP A 38 17.43 8.12 3.31
N SER A 39 18.43 8.96 3.15
CA SER A 39 19.76 8.74 3.73
C SER A 39 20.01 9.76 4.83
N GLU A 40 20.42 9.28 5.99
CA GLU A 40 20.77 10.08 7.15
C GLU A 40 22.09 9.54 7.73
N ASP A 41 23.10 10.40 7.82
CA ASP A 41 24.45 10.06 8.32
C ASP A 41 25.06 8.79 7.65
N GLY A 42 24.85 8.65 6.34
CA GLY A 42 25.34 7.50 5.57
C GLY A 42 24.55 6.21 5.79
N THR A 43 23.44 6.25 6.53
CA THR A 43 22.57 5.11 6.79
C THR A 43 21.27 5.26 6.01
N SER A 44 20.85 4.19 5.32
CA SER A 44 19.57 4.14 4.63
C SER A 44 18.43 3.91 5.62
N GLN A 45 17.38 4.72 5.51
CA GLN A 45 16.18 4.65 6.31
C GLN A 45 14.96 4.43 5.41
N GLU A 46 13.95 3.75 5.92
CA GLU A 46 12.65 3.58 5.24
C GLU A 46 11.50 3.76 6.21
N LYS A 47 10.43 4.39 5.73
CA LYS A 47 9.18 4.50 6.48
C LYS A 47 7.98 4.38 5.55
N VAL A 48 6.98 3.61 5.99
CA VAL A 48 5.73 3.38 5.26
C VAL A 48 4.60 4.14 5.95
N TYR A 49 3.84 4.89 5.17
CA TYR A 49 2.69 5.65 5.65
C TYR A 49 1.43 5.17 4.95
N ASP A 50 0.38 4.86 5.71
CA ASP A 50 -0.96 4.71 5.14
C ASP A 50 -1.49 6.11 4.81
N ALA A 51 -1.59 6.42 3.52
CA ALA A 51 -1.98 7.74 3.02
C ALA A 51 -3.50 7.85 2.84
N VAL A 52 -4.10 6.87 2.19
CA VAL A 52 -5.55 6.78 1.95
C VAL A 52 -5.98 5.32 2.12
N TRP A 53 -7.17 5.09 2.64
CA TRP A 53 -7.72 3.73 2.83
C TRP A 53 -9.23 3.68 2.66
N SER A 54 -9.74 2.47 2.45
CA SER A 54 -11.18 2.23 2.32
C SER A 54 -11.93 2.54 3.62
N ALA A 55 -13.17 3.01 3.50
CA ALA A 55 -14.00 3.50 4.61
C ALA A 55 -14.20 2.48 5.74
N GLY A 56 -14.68 2.98 6.89
CA GLY A 56 -15.04 2.16 8.06
C GLY A 56 -13.87 1.82 8.99
N ARG A 57 -12.68 2.39 8.76
CA ARG A 57 -11.51 2.17 9.62
C ARG A 57 -10.86 3.49 10.02
N GLU A 58 -10.35 3.53 11.22
CA GLU A 58 -9.57 4.63 11.75
C GLU A 58 -8.25 4.10 12.30
N LYS A 59 -7.21 4.92 12.23
CA LYS A 59 -5.92 4.56 12.83
C LYS A 59 -6.06 4.48 14.36
N ASP A 60 -5.50 3.45 14.93
CA ASP A 60 -5.37 3.34 16.39
C ASP A 60 -4.59 4.54 16.93
N PRO A 61 -5.16 5.33 17.82
CA PRO A 61 -4.52 6.55 18.32
C PRO A 61 -3.26 6.29 19.15
N ALA A 62 -3.12 5.10 19.74
CA ALA A 62 -1.96 4.74 20.54
C ALA A 62 -0.79 4.22 19.72
N THR A 63 -1.07 3.51 18.62
CA THR A 63 -0.05 2.86 17.79
C THR A 63 0.13 3.50 16.41
N GLY A 64 -0.81 4.34 15.98
CA GLY A 64 -0.85 4.93 14.63
C GLY A 64 -1.13 3.92 13.52
N LYS A 65 -1.37 2.65 13.86
CA LYS A 65 -1.59 1.58 12.88
C LYS A 65 -3.04 1.56 12.39
N LEU A 66 -3.20 1.37 11.09
CA LEU A 66 -4.50 1.12 10.50
C LEU A 66 -4.88 -0.35 10.69
N PRO A 67 -6.08 -0.67 11.21
CA PRO A 67 -6.57 -2.04 11.31
C PRO A 67 -6.63 -2.73 9.94
N ALA A 68 -6.58 -4.07 9.94
CA ALA A 68 -6.75 -4.86 8.72
C ALA A 68 -8.13 -4.59 8.09
N VAL A 69 -8.19 -4.65 6.76
CA VAL A 69 -9.45 -4.47 6.00
C VAL A 69 -10.43 -5.61 6.19
N GLY A 70 -9.96 -6.74 6.71
CA GLY A 70 -10.70 -7.98 6.79
C GLY A 70 -10.34 -8.95 5.65
N ASN A 71 -11.06 -10.07 5.59
CA ASN A 71 -10.83 -11.10 4.59
C ASN A 71 -12.17 -11.72 4.19
N THR A 72 -12.46 -11.79 2.91
CA THR A 72 -13.70 -12.35 2.33
C THR A 72 -13.44 -13.66 1.59
N VAL A 73 -12.23 -14.21 1.67
CA VAL A 73 -11.88 -15.46 1.00
C VAL A 73 -12.52 -16.65 1.68
N ASP A 74 -13.26 -17.42 0.93
CA ASP A 74 -13.73 -18.75 1.33
C ASP A 74 -12.66 -19.79 1.01
N LEU A 75 -12.02 -20.31 2.04
CA LEU A 75 -10.94 -21.29 1.90
C LEU A 75 -11.39 -22.65 1.34
N LYS A 76 -12.71 -22.94 1.33
CA LYS A 76 -13.24 -24.22 0.80
C LYS A 76 -13.47 -24.15 -0.71
N THR A 77 -13.73 -22.99 -1.23
CA THR A 77 -14.10 -22.80 -2.64
C THR A 77 -13.09 -21.96 -3.42
N ALA A 78 -12.07 -21.42 -2.77
CA ALA A 78 -11.11 -20.47 -3.31
C ALA A 78 -11.80 -19.26 -3.99
N LYS A 79 -12.94 -18.81 -3.45
CA LYS A 79 -13.66 -17.63 -3.92
C LYS A 79 -13.57 -16.51 -2.92
N TYR A 80 -13.69 -15.28 -3.39
CA TYR A 80 -13.78 -14.08 -2.56
C TYR A 80 -14.90 -13.17 -3.04
N THR A 81 -15.26 -12.19 -2.23
CA THR A 81 -16.25 -11.18 -2.59
C THR A 81 -15.72 -9.79 -2.38
N ASN A 82 -16.15 -8.85 -3.21
CA ASN A 82 -15.84 -7.43 -3.11
C ASN A 82 -16.83 -6.68 -2.19
N THR A 83 -17.14 -7.26 -1.01
CA THR A 83 -18.04 -6.67 -0.01
C THR A 83 -17.33 -5.73 0.95
N ILE A 84 -15.98 -5.74 0.95
CA ILE A 84 -15.10 -4.83 1.69
C ILE A 84 -14.16 -4.11 0.71
N GLY A 85 -13.40 -3.14 1.20
CA GLY A 85 -12.51 -2.35 0.34
C GLY A 85 -13.27 -1.27 -0.43
N ALA A 86 -12.61 -0.66 -1.42
CA ALA A 86 -13.14 0.40 -2.26
C ALA A 86 -12.79 0.18 -3.73
N VAL A 87 -13.67 0.64 -4.63
CA VAL A 87 -13.43 0.62 -6.08
C VAL A 87 -12.34 1.62 -6.46
N GLU A 88 -12.31 2.73 -5.74
CA GLU A 88 -11.45 3.87 -5.98
C GLU A 88 -10.96 4.45 -4.66
N LEU A 89 -9.70 4.88 -4.62
CA LEU A 89 -9.10 5.60 -3.50
C LEU A 89 -8.40 6.83 -4.04
N MET A 90 -8.68 8.00 -3.45
CA MET A 90 -8.01 9.25 -3.80
C MET A 90 -7.85 10.14 -2.58
N GLY A 91 -6.80 10.95 -2.56
CA GLY A 91 -6.57 11.90 -1.48
C GLY A 91 -5.30 12.70 -1.63
N LEU A 92 -5.06 13.55 -0.66
CA LEU A 92 -3.84 14.32 -0.51
C LEU A 92 -3.09 13.80 0.73
N TRP A 93 -1.79 13.64 0.60
CA TRP A 93 -0.93 13.27 1.72
C TRP A 93 0.28 14.20 1.76
N THR A 94 0.52 14.80 2.92
CA THR A 94 1.69 15.64 3.19
C THR A 94 2.65 14.89 4.10
N ASN A 95 3.95 14.90 3.77
CA ASN A 95 4.96 14.20 4.57
C ASN A 95 5.07 14.81 5.98
N PRO A 96 4.65 14.08 7.04
CA PRO A 96 4.67 14.63 8.40
C PRO A 96 6.09 14.74 8.99
N ASP A 97 7.04 13.95 8.46
CA ASP A 97 8.41 13.85 8.95
C ASP A 97 9.40 14.34 7.87
N PHE A 98 9.04 15.44 7.20
CA PHE A 98 9.92 16.01 6.17
C PHE A 98 11.08 16.76 6.80
N ASP A 99 12.29 16.41 6.38
CA ASP A 99 13.50 17.18 6.65
C ASP A 99 14.15 17.53 5.31
N ALA A 100 14.22 18.84 5.04
CA ALA A 100 14.75 19.35 3.78
C ALA A 100 16.28 19.12 3.62
N ARG A 101 16.97 18.72 4.66
CA ARG A 101 18.41 18.43 4.63
C ARG A 101 18.75 17.05 4.09
N HIS A 102 17.77 16.14 4.02
CA HIS A 102 17.98 14.76 3.60
C HIS A 102 17.47 14.52 2.18
N ASN A 103 18.32 13.93 1.36
CA ASN A 103 17.86 13.35 0.08
C ASN A 103 16.89 12.22 0.37
N ALA A 104 15.80 12.19 -0.37
CA ALA A 104 14.74 11.21 -0.18
C ALA A 104 14.10 10.79 -1.50
N PHE A 105 13.43 9.65 -1.50
CA PHE A 105 12.54 9.26 -2.57
C PHE A 105 11.19 8.79 -2.00
N TYR A 106 10.17 8.91 -2.82
CA TYR A 106 8.81 8.52 -2.47
C TYR A 106 8.21 7.70 -3.60
N TYR A 107 7.55 6.59 -3.27
CA TYR A 107 6.72 5.88 -4.23
C TYR A 107 5.42 5.43 -3.58
N LEU A 108 4.41 5.18 -4.42
CA LEU A 108 3.14 4.65 -3.96
C LEU A 108 3.15 3.12 -4.03
N ARG A 109 2.51 2.53 -3.06
CA ARG A 109 2.14 1.13 -3.03
C ARG A 109 0.64 1.03 -2.80
N VAL A 110 -0.08 0.49 -3.78
CA VAL A 110 -1.52 0.25 -3.70
C VAL A 110 -1.74 -1.21 -3.33
N LEU A 111 -2.57 -1.46 -2.33
CA LEU A 111 -2.91 -2.81 -1.88
C LEU A 111 -4.36 -3.09 -2.18
N GLU A 112 -4.64 -4.30 -2.68
CA GLU A 112 -5.99 -4.85 -2.76
C GLU A 112 -6.39 -5.52 -1.44
N ILE A 113 -7.68 -5.84 -1.28
CA ILE A 113 -8.15 -6.72 -0.20
C ILE A 113 -7.58 -8.13 -0.41
N PRO A 114 -7.55 -8.99 0.63
CA PRO A 114 -7.07 -10.36 0.47
C PRO A 114 -7.84 -11.15 -0.59
N THR A 115 -7.09 -11.85 -1.45
CA THR A 115 -7.58 -12.77 -2.48
C THR A 115 -6.99 -14.15 -2.29
N PRO A 116 -7.57 -15.22 -2.89
CA PRO A 116 -6.96 -16.54 -2.87
C PRO A 116 -5.59 -16.53 -3.51
N ARG A 117 -4.62 -17.14 -2.87
CA ARG A 117 -3.31 -17.39 -3.47
C ARG A 117 -3.36 -18.63 -4.37
N TRP A 118 -2.44 -18.77 -5.30
CA TRP A 118 -2.41 -19.87 -6.26
C TRP A 118 -2.51 -21.27 -5.62
N ASN A 119 -1.85 -21.49 -4.49
CA ASN A 119 -1.88 -22.77 -3.77
C ASN A 119 -3.28 -23.11 -3.23
N LEU A 120 -4.11 -22.13 -2.90
CA LEU A 120 -5.48 -22.38 -2.49
C LEU A 120 -6.35 -22.88 -3.64
N TYR A 121 -6.18 -22.33 -4.85
CA TYR A 121 -6.86 -22.85 -6.03
C TYR A 121 -6.49 -24.30 -6.30
N ASP A 122 -5.19 -24.63 -6.22
CA ASP A 122 -4.70 -25.98 -6.41
C ASP A 122 -5.19 -26.93 -5.31
N GLU A 123 -5.26 -26.51 -4.05
CA GLU A 123 -5.85 -27.32 -2.94
C GLU A 123 -7.29 -27.71 -3.25
N VAL A 124 -8.10 -26.74 -3.70
CA VAL A 124 -9.52 -26.97 -3.99
C VAL A 124 -9.69 -27.86 -5.22
N GLU A 125 -8.93 -27.62 -6.29
CA GLU A 125 -9.02 -28.39 -7.54
C GLU A 125 -8.53 -29.84 -7.38
N LEU A 126 -7.43 -30.03 -6.69
CA LEU A 126 -6.82 -31.35 -6.51
C LEU A 126 -7.38 -32.14 -5.32
N GLY A 127 -8.13 -31.48 -4.44
CA GLY A 127 -8.63 -32.06 -3.21
C GLY A 127 -7.52 -32.51 -2.25
N LYS A 128 -6.35 -31.88 -2.31
CA LYS A 128 -5.17 -32.21 -1.50
C LYS A 128 -4.63 -30.98 -0.80
N PRO A 129 -4.48 -31.02 0.52
CA PRO A 129 -3.93 -29.89 1.27
C PRO A 129 -2.44 -29.68 0.95
N PHE A 130 -2.04 -28.42 0.80
CA PHE A 130 -0.64 -28.01 0.80
C PHE A 130 -0.12 -27.90 2.24
N PRO A 131 1.22 -27.77 2.42
CA PRO A 131 1.82 -27.57 3.73
C PRO A 131 1.14 -26.43 4.51
N PRO A 132 0.90 -26.58 5.81
CA PRO A 132 0.14 -25.62 6.61
C PRO A 132 0.85 -24.27 6.84
N ASP A 133 2.15 -24.22 6.62
CA ASP A 133 3.00 -23.01 6.69
C ASP A 133 2.90 -22.10 5.46
N LEU A 134 2.23 -22.55 4.39
CA LEU A 134 1.96 -21.71 3.23
C LEU A 134 0.71 -20.88 3.43
N ASP A 135 0.86 -19.56 3.29
CA ASP A 135 -0.27 -18.65 3.26
C ASP A 135 -1.22 -18.99 2.10
N ARG A 136 -2.52 -19.05 2.39
CA ARG A 136 -3.57 -19.35 1.41
C ARG A 136 -4.19 -18.13 0.79
N THR A 137 -3.88 -16.96 1.31
CA THR A 137 -4.37 -15.67 0.81
C THR A 137 -3.22 -14.71 0.60
N ILE A 138 -3.41 -13.76 -0.29
CA ILE A 138 -2.44 -12.72 -0.62
C ILE A 138 -3.16 -11.38 -0.79
N GLN A 139 -2.52 -10.28 -0.45
CA GLN A 139 -2.91 -8.95 -0.89
C GLN A 139 -2.03 -8.55 -2.07
N GLU A 140 -2.62 -8.49 -3.25
CA GLU A 140 -1.93 -8.04 -4.46
C GLU A 140 -1.54 -6.57 -4.34
N ARG A 141 -0.48 -6.18 -5.05
CA ARG A 141 0.14 -4.87 -4.91
C ARG A 141 0.57 -4.31 -6.26
N ALA A 142 0.28 -3.03 -6.44
CA ALA A 142 0.86 -2.23 -7.51
C ALA A 142 1.80 -1.17 -6.94
N PHE A 143 2.81 -0.80 -7.72
CA PHE A 143 3.83 0.17 -7.34
C PHE A 143 3.98 1.24 -8.42
N THR A 144 4.24 2.48 -8.02
CA THR A 144 4.62 3.54 -8.96
C THR A 144 6.13 3.63 -9.09
N SER A 145 6.59 4.36 -10.09
CA SER A 145 7.97 4.85 -10.13
C SER A 145 8.21 5.85 -8.98
N PRO A 146 9.45 5.95 -8.48
CA PRO A 146 9.79 6.88 -7.41
C PRO A 146 9.79 8.34 -7.89
N ILE A 147 9.50 9.24 -6.96
CA ILE A 147 9.70 10.68 -7.06
C ILE A 147 10.86 11.03 -6.13
N TRP A 148 11.89 11.66 -6.68
CA TRP A 148 13.12 11.98 -5.94
C TRP A 148 13.06 13.39 -5.37
N TYR A 149 13.58 13.56 -4.19
CA TYR A 149 13.88 14.84 -3.56
C TYR A 149 15.38 14.94 -3.33
N GLU A 150 16.01 15.94 -3.94
CA GLU A 150 17.42 16.22 -3.78
C GLU A 150 17.60 17.52 -2.99
N HIS A 151 18.38 17.43 -1.92
CA HIS A 151 18.85 18.60 -1.19
C HIS A 151 20.02 19.23 -1.96
N HIS A 152 19.91 20.50 -2.29
CA HIS A 152 20.96 21.30 -2.93
C HIS A 152 21.58 22.31 -1.98
#